data_5ad2fe7de733b16d52de5409264744a6
#
_entry.id   5ad2fe7de733b16d52de5409264744a6
#
_cell.length_a   1.000
_cell.length_b   1.000
_cell.length_c   1.000
_cell.angle_alpha   90.00
_cell.angle_beta   90.00
_cell.angle_gamma   90.00
#
_symmetry.space_group_name_H-M   'P 1'
#
loop_
_entity.id
_entity.type
_entity.pdbx_description
1 polymer ?
#
loop_
_entity_poly.entity_id
_entity_poly.type
_entity_poly.pdbx_seq_one_letter_code
_entity_poly.pdbx_strand_id
1 'polypeptide(L)'
;MEPTIQAGDWLLVDPTTVRWPRRGAIVAFHEPDGGTLSVKRIAAGPGDRVPFEDGYLELADDEAWLLADATDEAAVTAGHGPPIDSRRYGPVPVALLVGRVWLRYGPWRRFGRLSRT
;
A
#
# COMPACT_ATOMS: atom_id res chain seq x y z
N MET A 1 6.27 2.88 4.50
CA MET A 1 6.55 1.60 3.82
C MET A 1 7.99 1.12 3.96
N GLU A 2 8.53 1.23 5.09
CA GLU A 2 9.86 0.67 5.32
C GLU A 2 9.84 -0.86 5.21
N PRO A 3 10.91 -1.51 4.69
CA PRO A 3 12.18 -0.88 4.33
C PRO A 3 12.25 -0.28 2.94
N THR A 4 11.25 -0.51 2.06
CA THR A 4 11.30 -0.06 0.67
C THR A 4 11.31 1.46 0.57
N ILE A 5 10.43 2.11 1.31
CA ILE A 5 10.33 3.57 1.37
C ILE A 5 10.58 3.99 2.80
N GLN A 6 11.53 4.87 2.99
CA GLN A 6 11.94 5.35 4.30
C GLN A 6 11.45 6.77 4.54
N ALA A 7 11.35 7.15 5.80
CA ALA A 7 11.05 8.53 6.17
C ALA A 7 12.02 9.49 5.50
N GLY A 8 11.51 10.57 4.92
CA GLY A 8 12.31 11.54 4.19
C GLY A 8 12.44 11.28 2.70
N ASP A 9 12.03 10.12 2.21
CA ASP A 9 11.99 9.87 0.77
C ASP A 9 10.88 10.71 0.12
N TRP A 10 11.17 11.26 -1.03
CA TRP A 10 10.18 11.96 -1.84
C TRP A 10 9.65 11.01 -2.92
N LEU A 11 8.36 11.12 -3.20
CA LEU A 11 7.68 10.20 -4.10
C LEU A 11 7.00 10.98 -5.22
N LEU A 12 7.02 10.40 -6.42
CA LEU A 12 6.19 10.87 -7.52
C LEU A 12 4.98 9.95 -7.64
N VAL A 13 3.81 10.55 -7.59
CA VAL A 13 2.54 9.84 -7.67
C VAL A 13 1.88 10.22 -8.99
N ASP A 14 1.39 9.20 -9.73
CA ASP A 14 0.68 9.42 -10.97
C ASP A 14 -0.76 9.78 -10.68
N PRO A 15 -1.16 11.06 -10.83
CA PRO A 15 -2.52 11.48 -10.51
C PRO A 15 -3.58 11.04 -11.53
N THR A 16 -3.14 10.47 -12.65
CA THR A 16 -4.07 9.96 -13.68
C THR A 16 -4.50 8.53 -13.40
N THR A 17 -4.00 7.90 -12.34
CA THR A 17 -4.36 6.54 -11.96
C THR A 17 -5.83 6.53 -11.50
N VAL A 18 -6.70 5.86 -12.25
CA VAL A 18 -8.14 5.81 -11.95
C VAL A 18 -8.64 4.41 -11.60
N ARG A 19 -7.78 3.40 -11.73
CA ARG A 19 -8.06 2.01 -11.40
C ARG A 19 -6.92 1.46 -10.57
N TRP A 20 -7.21 0.43 -9.79
CA TRP A 20 -6.14 -0.23 -9.05
C TRP A 20 -5.09 -0.78 -10.01
N PRO A 21 -3.81 -0.41 -9.83
CA PRO A 21 -2.72 -1.02 -10.59
C PRO A 21 -2.57 -2.50 -10.26
N ARG A 22 -1.63 -3.15 -10.93
CA ARG A 22 -1.39 -4.57 -10.75
C ARG A 22 -0.88 -4.89 -9.35
N ARG A 23 -1.11 -6.12 -8.92
CA ARG A 23 -0.50 -6.68 -7.73
C ARG A 23 1.00 -6.40 -7.73
N GLY A 24 1.51 -5.99 -6.58
CA GLY A 24 2.91 -5.62 -6.41
C GLY A 24 3.21 -4.14 -6.61
N ALA A 25 2.29 -3.38 -7.20
CA ALA A 25 2.47 -1.94 -7.34
C ALA A 25 2.33 -1.23 -5.99
N ILE A 26 3.01 -0.10 -5.86
CA ILE A 26 2.91 0.77 -4.68
C ILE A 26 1.96 1.90 -5.01
N VAL A 27 1.03 2.18 -4.11
CA VAL A 27 0.01 3.20 -4.30
C VAL A 27 -0.08 4.13 -3.09
N ALA A 28 -0.47 5.37 -3.38
CA ALA A 28 -0.89 6.34 -2.37
C ALA A 28 -2.41 6.37 -2.36
N PHE A 29 -3.00 6.39 -1.19
CA PHE A 29 -4.45 6.35 -1.01
C PHE A 29 -4.84 6.92 0.34
N HIS A 30 -6.11 7.25 0.50
CA HIS A 30 -6.65 7.64 1.80
C HIS A 30 -7.16 6.40 2.52
N GLU A 31 -6.74 6.22 3.76
CA GLU A 31 -7.21 5.08 4.56
C GLU A 31 -8.72 5.15 4.76
N PRO A 32 -9.42 3.99 4.69
CA PRO A 32 -10.87 3.97 4.94
C PRO A 32 -11.22 4.44 6.34
N ASP A 33 -10.31 4.26 7.28
CA ASP A 33 -10.50 4.59 8.67
C ASP A 33 -9.77 5.92 8.95
N GLY A 34 -10.51 7.03 8.96
CA GLY A 34 -9.98 8.33 9.28
C GLY A 34 -9.40 9.15 8.14
N GLY A 35 -9.22 8.56 6.97
CA GLY A 35 -8.82 9.31 5.78
C GLY A 35 -7.34 9.71 5.69
N THR A 36 -6.48 9.21 6.56
CA THR A 36 -5.05 9.49 6.50
C THR A 36 -4.45 9.05 5.17
N LEU A 37 -3.61 9.90 4.58
CA LEU A 37 -2.89 9.55 3.36
C LEU A 37 -1.81 8.54 3.70
N SER A 38 -1.83 7.40 3.01
CA SER A 38 -0.90 6.29 3.24
C SER A 38 -0.32 5.79 1.94
N VAL A 39 0.82 5.09 2.04
CA VAL A 39 1.49 4.45 0.92
C VAL A 39 1.69 2.98 1.28
N LYS A 40 1.15 2.09 0.46
CA LYS A 40 1.21 0.64 0.67
C LYS A 40 1.38 -0.08 -0.65
N ARG A 41 1.66 -1.39 -0.56
CA ARG A 41 1.80 -2.24 -1.74
C ARG A 41 0.52 -3.04 -1.95
N ILE A 42 0.10 -3.17 -3.21
CA ILE A 42 -1.08 -3.98 -3.56
C ILE A 42 -0.72 -5.46 -3.43
N ALA A 43 -1.42 -6.15 -2.54
CA ALA A 43 -1.27 -7.60 -2.37
C ALA A 43 -2.32 -8.38 -3.15
N ALA A 44 -3.50 -7.80 -3.36
CA ALA A 44 -4.57 -8.40 -4.16
C ALA A 44 -5.46 -7.30 -4.70
N GLY A 45 -6.13 -7.57 -5.81
CA GLY A 45 -6.98 -6.59 -6.49
C GLY A 45 -8.41 -7.06 -6.65
N PRO A 46 -9.19 -6.32 -7.43
CA PRO A 46 -10.62 -6.61 -7.63
C PRO A 46 -10.87 -8.06 -8.04
N GLY A 47 -11.83 -8.69 -7.38
CA GLY A 47 -12.21 -10.07 -7.65
C GLY A 47 -11.34 -11.12 -7.00
N ASP A 48 -10.22 -10.74 -6.41
CA ASP A 48 -9.32 -11.68 -5.75
C ASP A 48 -9.88 -12.07 -4.38
N ARG A 49 -9.41 -13.23 -3.91
CA ARG A 49 -9.77 -13.74 -2.60
C ARG A 49 -8.56 -13.63 -1.67
N VAL A 50 -8.79 -13.11 -0.47
CA VAL A 50 -7.73 -12.94 0.53
C VAL A 50 -8.11 -13.65 1.82
N PRO A 51 -7.13 -14.18 2.59
CA PRO A 51 -7.41 -14.71 3.92
C PRO A 51 -7.90 -13.59 4.84
N PHE A 52 -8.98 -13.85 5.58
CA PHE A 52 -9.51 -12.86 6.51
C PHE A 52 -10.21 -13.60 7.66
N GLU A 53 -9.77 -13.31 8.88
CA GLU A 53 -10.27 -14.01 10.07
C GLU A 53 -10.11 -15.53 9.91
N ASP A 54 -11.16 -16.30 10.10
CA ASP A 54 -11.12 -17.76 9.99
C ASP A 54 -11.44 -18.29 8.60
N GLY A 55 -11.52 -17.41 7.60
CA GLY A 55 -11.91 -17.80 6.26
C GLY A 55 -11.30 -16.91 5.21
N TYR A 56 -12.08 -16.60 4.18
CA TYR A 56 -11.63 -15.77 3.07
C TYR A 56 -12.61 -14.66 2.81
N LEU A 57 -12.07 -13.56 2.29
CA LEU A 57 -12.85 -12.43 1.83
C LEU A 57 -12.64 -12.27 0.33
N GLU A 58 -13.72 -12.16 -0.44
CA GLU A 58 -13.64 -11.86 -1.86
C GLU A 58 -13.73 -10.36 -2.06
N LEU A 59 -12.75 -9.79 -2.76
CA LEU A 59 -12.73 -8.36 -3.02
C LEU A 59 -13.73 -7.99 -4.11
N ALA A 60 -14.46 -6.89 -3.90
CA ALA A 60 -15.39 -6.38 -4.89
C ALA A 60 -14.64 -5.81 -6.11
N ASP A 61 -15.40 -5.41 -7.13
CA ASP A 61 -14.84 -4.96 -8.41
C ASP A 61 -13.98 -3.70 -8.29
N ASP A 62 -14.12 -2.96 -7.21
CA ASP A 62 -13.39 -1.71 -6.99
C ASP A 62 -12.45 -1.77 -5.78
N GLU A 63 -12.26 -2.92 -5.17
CA GLU A 63 -11.51 -3.06 -3.94
C GLU A 63 -10.12 -3.64 -4.15
N ALA A 64 -9.18 -3.20 -3.32
CA ALA A 64 -7.83 -3.76 -3.26
C ALA A 64 -7.47 -4.10 -1.82
N TRP A 65 -6.54 -5.03 -1.67
CA TRP A 65 -5.96 -5.42 -0.40
C TRP A 65 -4.55 -4.88 -0.34
N LEU A 66 -4.29 -3.96 0.58
CA LEU A 66 -3.06 -3.18 0.63
C LEU A 66 -2.28 -3.55 1.89
N LEU A 67 -1.03 -3.92 1.72
CA LEU A 67 -0.19 -4.37 2.82
C LEU A 67 1.09 -3.56 2.90
N ALA A 68 1.57 -3.36 4.13
CA ALA A 68 2.91 -2.85 4.37
C ALA A 68 3.95 -3.91 3.99
N ASP A 69 5.14 -3.46 3.58
CA ASP A 69 6.22 -4.39 3.24
C ASP A 69 6.79 -5.08 4.48
N ALA A 70 6.83 -4.38 5.61
CA ALA A 70 7.35 -4.94 6.84
C ALA A 70 6.33 -5.89 7.49
N THR A 71 6.81 -7.00 8.04
CA THR A 71 5.98 -7.87 8.87
C THR A 71 5.74 -7.22 10.23
N ASP A 72 4.72 -7.69 10.96
CA ASP A 72 4.46 -7.20 12.30
C ASP A 72 5.69 -7.34 13.19
N GLU A 73 6.36 -8.49 13.11
CA GLU A 73 7.57 -8.73 13.89
C GLU A 73 8.70 -7.78 13.52
N ALA A 74 8.93 -7.59 12.23
CA ALA A 74 9.95 -6.66 11.76
C ALA A 74 9.64 -5.22 12.17
N ALA A 75 8.38 -4.82 12.12
CA ALA A 75 7.96 -3.49 12.52
C ALA A 75 8.19 -3.25 14.01
N VAL A 76 7.87 -4.22 14.84
CA VAL A 76 8.11 -4.13 16.29
C VAL A 76 9.61 -4.04 16.57
N THR A 77 10.41 -4.87 15.91
CA THR A 77 11.88 -4.85 16.07
C THR A 77 12.47 -3.50 15.67
N ALA A 78 11.92 -2.87 14.65
CA ALA A 78 12.34 -1.54 14.19
C ALA A 78 11.78 -0.40 15.06
N GLY A 79 10.94 -0.70 16.05
CA GLY A 79 10.38 0.31 16.93
C GLY A 79 9.15 1.02 16.39
N HIS A 80 8.54 0.49 15.35
CA HIS A 80 7.37 1.13 14.70
C HIS A 80 6.03 0.59 15.16
N GLY A 81 5.98 -0.47 15.93
CA GLY A 81 4.74 -1.14 16.26
C GLY A 81 4.14 -1.87 15.05
N PRO A 82 2.99 -2.55 15.22
CA PRO A 82 2.35 -3.28 14.13
C PRO A 82 1.96 -2.34 12.97
N PRO A 83 2.14 -2.76 11.71
CA PRO A 83 1.74 -1.93 10.58
C PRO A 83 0.22 -1.78 10.52
N ILE A 84 -0.25 -0.61 10.08
CA ILE A 84 -1.66 -0.32 9.87
C ILE A 84 -1.93 -0.44 8.37
N ASP A 85 -2.62 -1.48 7.97
CA ASP A 85 -2.94 -1.76 6.57
C ASP A 85 -4.26 -2.52 6.47
N SER A 86 -4.53 -3.17 5.31
CA SER A 86 -5.79 -3.87 5.11
C SER A 86 -6.06 -5.00 6.11
N ARG A 87 -5.03 -5.54 6.74
CA ARG A 87 -5.23 -6.52 7.82
C ARG A 87 -5.99 -5.92 8.99
N ARG A 88 -5.96 -4.60 9.12
CA ARG A 88 -6.66 -3.89 10.20
C ARG A 88 -7.96 -3.27 9.72
N TYR A 89 -7.96 -2.56 8.59
CA TYR A 89 -9.14 -1.80 8.16
C TYR A 89 -9.89 -2.44 6.99
N GLY A 90 -9.41 -3.57 6.48
CA GLY A 90 -10.11 -4.30 5.43
C GLY A 90 -9.82 -3.79 4.03
N PRO A 91 -10.67 -4.16 3.06
CA PRO A 91 -10.47 -3.76 1.67
C PRO A 91 -10.60 -2.26 1.48
N VAL A 92 -9.88 -1.74 0.48
CA VAL A 92 -9.89 -0.31 0.18
C VAL A 92 -10.58 -0.09 -1.17
N PRO A 93 -11.67 0.69 -1.22
CA PRO A 93 -12.35 0.99 -2.47
C PRO A 93 -11.54 1.98 -3.32
N VAL A 94 -11.67 1.86 -4.64
CA VAL A 94 -10.91 2.68 -5.58
C VAL A 94 -11.17 4.19 -5.42
N ALA A 95 -12.30 4.57 -4.85
CA ALA A 95 -12.60 5.98 -4.58
C ALA A 95 -11.56 6.63 -3.67
N LEU A 96 -10.84 5.86 -2.87
CA LEU A 96 -9.81 6.35 -1.96
C LEU A 96 -8.42 6.36 -2.59
N LEU A 97 -8.26 5.84 -3.80
CA LEU A 97 -6.97 5.82 -4.50
C LEU A 97 -6.57 7.24 -4.90
N VAL A 98 -5.35 7.64 -4.56
CA VAL A 98 -4.76 8.89 -5.01
C VAL A 98 -3.96 8.65 -6.29
N GLY A 99 -3.11 7.62 -6.30
CA GLY A 99 -2.38 7.28 -7.49
C GLY A 99 -1.30 6.25 -7.25
N ARG A 100 -0.72 5.76 -8.36
CA ARG A 100 0.41 4.84 -8.30
C ARG A 100 1.68 5.62 -8.00
N VAL A 101 2.46 5.11 -7.05
CA VAL A 101 3.78 5.64 -6.75
C VAL A 101 4.76 4.94 -7.68
N TRP A 102 5.36 5.70 -8.61
CA TRP A 102 6.20 5.10 -9.65
C TRP A 102 7.66 5.52 -9.58
N LEU A 103 7.97 6.53 -8.80
CA LEU A 103 9.33 7.03 -8.65
C LEU A 103 9.59 7.45 -7.21
N ARG A 104 10.68 6.97 -6.67
CA ARG A 104 11.21 7.46 -5.39
C ARG A 104 12.36 8.40 -5.69
N TYR A 105 12.31 9.62 -5.17
CA TYR A 105 13.48 10.47 -5.11
C TYR A 105 13.43 11.24 -3.78
N GLY A 106 14.57 11.56 -3.29
CA GLY A 106 14.69 12.20 -2.00
C GLY A 106 16.14 12.52 -1.82
N PRO A 107 16.79 12.11 -0.73
CA PRO A 107 18.24 12.20 -0.70
C PRO A 107 18.80 11.58 -1.98
N TRP A 108 19.67 12.29 -2.67
CA TRP A 108 20.15 11.91 -4.02
C TRP A 108 20.59 10.46 -4.16
N ARG A 109 21.03 9.84 -3.05
CA ARG A 109 21.47 8.45 -3.04
C ARG A 109 20.34 7.45 -3.26
N ARG A 110 19.10 7.88 -3.14
CA ARG A 110 17.93 7.00 -3.19
C ARG A 110 17.06 7.24 -4.40
N PHE A 111 17.53 8.02 -5.34
CA PHE A 111 16.81 8.30 -6.57
C PHE A 111 16.67 7.04 -7.41
N GLY A 112 15.46 6.78 -7.90
CA GLY A 112 15.20 5.64 -8.78
C GLY A 112 13.75 5.20 -8.81
N ARG A 113 13.46 4.29 -9.74
CA ARG A 113 12.15 3.66 -9.85
C ARG A 113 11.96 2.63 -8.75
N LEU A 114 10.73 2.49 -8.30
CA LEU A 114 10.37 1.45 -7.35
C LEU A 114 10.04 0.16 -8.08
N SER A 115 10.52 -0.96 -7.54
CA SER A 115 10.15 -2.28 -8.01
C SER A 115 8.70 -2.58 -7.68
N ARG A 116 8.05 -3.41 -8.53
CA ARG A 116 6.67 -3.83 -8.31
C ARG A 116 6.53 -5.12 -7.51
N THR A 117 7.60 -5.78 -7.18
CA THR A 117 7.46 -7.04 -6.44
C THR A 117 7.23 -6.87 -4.96
#